data_4dd6ee93c8347fb5eaf4149e32c4e30f
#
_entry.id   4dd6ee93c8347fb5eaf4149e32c4e30f
#
_cell.length_a   1.000
_cell.length_b   1.000
_cell.length_c   1.000
_cell.angle_alpha   90.00
_cell.angle_beta   90.00
_cell.angle_gamma   90.00
#
_symmetry.space_group_name_H-M   'P 1'
#
loop_
_entity.id
_entity.type
_entity.pdbx_description
1 polymer ?
#
loop_
_entity_poly.entity_id
_entity_poly.type
_entity_poly.pdbx_seq_one_letter_code
_entity_poly.pdbx_strand_id
1 'polypeptide(L)'
;MDLYLDSVNFEEIEQAFDLGFLTGLTTTPTFMHRHGITDVDGAIVKLSKMVPELQVEALGNTHDEIVAEAERLLELPLESEPVFKVPISQEGVRACSTLTKRGHRVNVHLIYTLNQAYMAMAAGAAFVCPLAGRLQDQGHDANALFEQCVAVVEKYDYSTKIMFSSVRHPEHVRQALISGAHVCTVPWGVMQALSQNALTTVGTNQFLEHTRLMTVRVNEVIRKQNPLCLAGDKVTDAMLKMTESRLGAVTVVDNGGKILGVFTDGDLRRNLQSHGSEITEKTLGDLGFSEKPVTIDAGALLYDAMSKFDESHVDTIIVVEKDRPVGILDIQDIVSPDLFGT
;
A
#
# COMPACT_ATOMS: atom_id res chain seq x y z
N MET A 1 -17.33 -15.04 -0.12
CA MET A 1 -17.96 -13.73 0.11
C MET A 1 -17.57 -12.79 -1.02
N ASP A 2 -18.55 -12.26 -1.74
CA ASP A 2 -18.31 -11.27 -2.78
C ASP A 2 -17.97 -9.91 -2.15
N LEU A 3 -17.10 -9.11 -2.81
CA LEU A 3 -16.77 -7.76 -2.36
C LEU A 3 -17.33 -6.73 -3.35
N TYR A 4 -18.03 -5.76 -2.80
CA TYR A 4 -18.54 -4.59 -3.50
C TYR A 4 -17.86 -3.34 -3.01
N LEU A 5 -17.74 -2.35 -3.86
CA LEU A 5 -17.36 -1.01 -3.47
C LEU A 5 -18.59 -0.22 -3.03
N ASP A 6 -18.45 0.62 -2.01
CA ASP A 6 -19.49 1.57 -1.57
C ASP A 6 -19.00 3.01 -1.86
N SER A 7 -19.28 3.52 -3.05
CA SER A 7 -18.82 4.84 -3.53
C SER A 7 -19.69 5.39 -4.65
N VAL A 8 -19.54 6.69 -4.92
CA VAL A 8 -20.04 7.41 -6.10
C VAL A 8 -18.93 8.24 -6.75
N ASN A 9 -17.71 8.19 -6.25
CA ASN A 9 -16.55 8.86 -6.79
C ASN A 9 -15.98 8.04 -7.95
N PHE A 10 -15.96 8.60 -9.14
CA PHE A 10 -15.54 7.90 -10.36
C PHE A 10 -14.07 7.47 -10.34
N GLU A 11 -13.18 8.29 -9.75
CA GLU A 11 -11.75 7.96 -9.64
C GLU A 11 -11.52 6.79 -8.67
N GLU A 12 -12.22 6.81 -7.51
CA GLU A 12 -12.16 5.69 -6.56
C GLU A 12 -12.68 4.39 -7.18
N ILE A 13 -13.76 4.47 -7.96
CA ILE A 13 -14.37 3.32 -8.62
C ILE A 13 -13.40 2.72 -9.64
N GLU A 14 -12.79 3.57 -10.48
CA GLU A 14 -11.81 3.11 -11.46
C GLU A 14 -10.62 2.41 -10.79
N GLN A 15 -10.01 3.03 -9.78
CA GLN A 15 -8.90 2.45 -9.01
C GLN A 15 -9.29 1.16 -8.30
N ALA A 16 -10.49 1.11 -7.72
CA ALA A 16 -10.96 -0.05 -6.99
C ALA A 16 -11.22 -1.26 -7.91
N PHE A 17 -11.86 -1.04 -9.06
CA PHE A 17 -12.13 -2.12 -10.01
C PHE A 17 -10.89 -2.60 -10.77
N ASP A 18 -9.85 -1.77 -10.88
CA ASP A 18 -8.52 -2.17 -11.39
C ASP A 18 -7.85 -3.25 -10.52
N LEU A 19 -8.25 -3.38 -9.23
CA LEU A 19 -7.83 -4.50 -8.38
C LEU A 19 -8.27 -5.89 -8.90
N GLY A 20 -9.28 -5.96 -9.78
CA GLY A 20 -9.68 -7.14 -10.54
C GLY A 20 -10.53 -8.17 -9.78
N PHE A 21 -10.96 -7.92 -8.54
CA PHE A 21 -11.75 -8.88 -7.75
C PHE A 21 -13.11 -8.38 -7.28
N LEU A 22 -13.46 -7.11 -7.52
CA LEU A 22 -14.75 -6.57 -7.11
C LEU A 22 -15.87 -7.02 -8.05
N THR A 23 -17.01 -7.36 -7.48
CA THR A 23 -18.16 -7.91 -8.21
C THR A 23 -19.31 -6.93 -8.36
N GLY A 24 -19.30 -5.79 -7.67
CA GLY A 24 -20.36 -4.80 -7.78
C GLY A 24 -20.09 -3.51 -7.03
N LEU A 25 -20.99 -2.56 -7.22
CA LEU A 25 -20.99 -1.23 -6.64
C LEU A 25 -22.32 -0.95 -5.94
N THR A 26 -22.26 -0.46 -4.70
CA THR A 26 -23.42 0.11 -4.02
C THR A 26 -23.33 1.64 -4.03
N THR A 27 -24.45 2.28 -4.30
CA THR A 27 -24.58 3.73 -4.22
C THR A 27 -25.67 4.11 -3.23
N THR A 28 -25.64 5.36 -2.76
CA THR A 28 -26.72 5.94 -1.98
C THR A 28 -26.96 7.40 -2.34
N PRO A 29 -28.19 7.92 -2.26
CA PRO A 29 -28.44 9.34 -2.46
C PRO A 29 -27.63 10.23 -1.52
N THR A 30 -27.33 9.76 -0.31
CA THR A 30 -26.49 10.48 0.65
C THR A 30 -25.06 10.68 0.12
N PHE A 31 -24.48 9.69 -0.56
CA PHE A 31 -23.17 9.84 -1.18
C PHE A 31 -23.22 10.79 -2.36
N MET A 32 -24.22 10.67 -3.23
CA MET A 32 -24.42 11.59 -4.34
C MET A 32 -24.53 13.04 -3.87
N HIS A 33 -25.34 13.29 -2.85
CA HIS A 33 -25.47 14.61 -2.24
C HIS A 33 -24.13 15.13 -1.67
N ARG A 34 -23.39 14.32 -0.94
CA ARG A 34 -22.08 14.71 -0.36
C ARG A 34 -21.02 15.02 -1.41
N HIS A 35 -21.09 14.38 -2.57
CA HIS A 35 -20.17 14.62 -3.69
C HIS A 35 -20.68 15.70 -4.67
N GLY A 36 -21.78 16.37 -4.33
CA GLY A 36 -22.33 17.46 -5.15
C GLY A 36 -22.88 17.00 -6.51
N ILE A 37 -23.26 15.72 -6.63
CA ILE A 37 -23.84 15.16 -7.85
C ILE A 37 -25.28 15.65 -7.95
N THR A 38 -25.55 16.53 -8.92
CA THR A 38 -26.88 17.10 -9.18
C THR A 38 -27.60 16.40 -10.35
N ASP A 39 -26.85 15.86 -11.30
CA ASP A 39 -27.36 15.00 -12.36
C ASP A 39 -27.26 13.54 -11.92
N VAL A 40 -28.25 13.08 -11.14
CA VAL A 40 -28.28 11.73 -10.57
C VAL A 40 -28.44 10.67 -11.66
N ASP A 41 -29.30 10.88 -12.63
CA ASP A 41 -29.55 9.95 -13.73
C ASP A 41 -28.33 9.78 -14.62
N GLY A 42 -27.68 10.88 -15.00
CA GLY A 42 -26.43 10.85 -15.76
C GLY A 42 -25.30 10.13 -15.00
N ALA A 43 -25.22 10.31 -13.66
CA ALA A 43 -24.26 9.60 -12.83
C ALA A 43 -24.56 8.08 -12.80
N ILE A 44 -25.82 7.67 -12.62
CA ILE A 44 -26.23 6.25 -12.64
C ILE A 44 -25.87 5.61 -13.99
N VAL A 45 -26.17 6.27 -15.10
CA VAL A 45 -25.82 5.80 -16.46
C VAL A 45 -24.31 5.63 -16.61
N LYS A 46 -23.53 6.59 -16.12
CA LYS A 46 -22.07 6.51 -16.18
C LYS A 46 -21.54 5.36 -15.31
N LEU A 47 -22.04 5.22 -14.09
CA LEU A 47 -21.65 4.15 -13.16
C LEU A 47 -21.98 2.76 -13.70
N SER A 48 -23.14 2.60 -14.36
CA SER A 48 -23.54 1.29 -14.94
C SER A 48 -22.57 0.79 -16.01
N LYS A 49 -21.78 1.67 -16.64
CA LYS A 49 -20.76 1.33 -17.64
C LYS A 49 -19.40 0.96 -17.03
N MET A 50 -19.19 1.30 -15.75
CA MET A 50 -17.91 1.12 -15.09
C MET A 50 -17.84 -0.16 -14.27
N VAL A 51 -18.99 -0.78 -13.95
CA VAL A 51 -19.04 -1.87 -12.98
C VAL A 51 -19.91 -3.04 -13.46
N PRO A 52 -19.58 -4.27 -13.08
CA PRO A 52 -20.33 -5.45 -13.52
C PRO A 52 -21.75 -5.52 -12.94
N GLU A 53 -21.97 -5.01 -11.72
CA GLU A 53 -23.28 -4.91 -11.08
C GLU A 53 -23.40 -3.59 -10.34
N LEU A 54 -24.49 -2.86 -10.58
CA LEU A 54 -24.79 -1.58 -9.93
C LEU A 54 -26.05 -1.71 -9.06
N GLN A 55 -25.96 -1.26 -7.80
CA GLN A 55 -27.10 -1.16 -6.91
C GLN A 55 -27.53 0.28 -6.73
N VAL A 56 -28.77 0.61 -7.07
CA VAL A 56 -29.35 1.96 -7.04
C VAL A 56 -30.62 2.01 -6.20
N GLU A 57 -30.84 3.15 -5.53
CA GLU A 57 -32.05 3.36 -4.72
C GLU A 57 -33.28 3.58 -5.60
N ALA A 58 -34.35 2.79 -5.35
CA ALA A 58 -35.68 3.06 -5.83
C ALA A 58 -36.50 3.58 -4.65
N LEU A 59 -36.64 4.90 -4.56
CA LEU A 59 -37.23 5.59 -3.41
C LEU A 59 -38.67 5.97 -3.65
N GLY A 60 -39.48 5.86 -2.60
CA GLY A 60 -40.86 6.31 -2.52
C GLY A 60 -41.41 6.09 -1.13
N ASN A 61 -42.51 6.74 -0.79
CA ASN A 61 -43.19 6.57 0.49
C ASN A 61 -44.26 5.48 0.44
N THR A 62 -44.73 5.12 -0.76
CA THR A 62 -45.73 4.13 -1.02
C THR A 62 -45.22 3.04 -1.96
N HIS A 63 -45.86 1.88 -1.94
CA HIS A 63 -45.58 0.80 -2.88
C HIS A 63 -45.53 1.28 -4.34
N ASP A 64 -46.56 2.04 -4.74
CA ASP A 64 -46.71 2.47 -6.15
C ASP A 64 -45.60 3.48 -6.55
N GLU A 65 -45.19 4.38 -5.65
CA GLU A 65 -44.08 5.28 -5.89
C GLU A 65 -42.74 4.53 -6.05
N ILE A 66 -42.47 3.54 -5.19
CA ILE A 66 -41.23 2.72 -5.26
C ILE A 66 -41.18 1.94 -6.56
N VAL A 67 -42.31 1.30 -6.95
CA VAL A 67 -42.40 0.54 -8.19
C VAL A 67 -42.25 1.45 -9.41
N ALA A 68 -42.93 2.61 -9.41
CA ALA A 68 -42.81 3.60 -10.50
C ALA A 68 -41.37 4.12 -10.64
N GLU A 69 -40.67 4.37 -9.52
CA GLU A 69 -39.27 4.81 -9.56
C GLU A 69 -38.36 3.71 -10.13
N ALA A 70 -38.57 2.45 -9.75
CA ALA A 70 -37.82 1.33 -10.32
C ALA A 70 -38.05 1.20 -11.84
N GLU A 71 -39.30 1.35 -12.29
CA GLU A 71 -39.64 1.35 -13.72
C GLU A 71 -39.00 2.53 -14.46
N ARG A 72 -39.02 3.73 -13.89
CA ARG A 72 -38.33 4.90 -14.45
C ARG A 72 -36.82 4.69 -14.60
N LEU A 73 -36.19 4.07 -13.63
CA LEU A 73 -34.75 3.76 -13.68
C LEU A 73 -34.43 2.75 -14.79
N LEU A 74 -35.32 1.82 -15.12
CA LEU A 74 -35.16 0.89 -16.25
C LEU A 74 -35.25 1.56 -17.62
N GLU A 75 -35.85 2.75 -17.72
CA GLU A 75 -35.88 3.52 -18.96
C GLU A 75 -34.55 4.22 -19.25
N LEU A 76 -33.63 4.32 -18.28
CA LEU A 76 -32.31 4.88 -18.49
C LEU A 76 -31.44 3.94 -19.36
N PRO A 77 -30.52 4.48 -20.18
CA PRO A 77 -29.65 3.67 -21.04
C PRO A 77 -28.50 3.03 -20.24
N LEU A 78 -28.85 2.10 -19.36
CA LEU A 78 -27.91 1.36 -18.52
C LEU A 78 -27.28 0.20 -19.30
N GLU A 79 -26.00 -0.14 -18.98
CA GLU A 79 -25.32 -1.29 -19.60
C GLU A 79 -25.86 -2.63 -19.11
N SER A 80 -26.36 -2.66 -17.86
CA SER A 80 -26.98 -3.84 -17.25
C SER A 80 -28.14 -3.43 -16.37
N GLU A 81 -29.08 -4.36 -16.16
CA GLU A 81 -30.18 -4.16 -15.22
C GLU A 81 -29.66 -3.93 -13.81
N PRO A 82 -30.05 -2.85 -13.12
CA PRO A 82 -29.59 -2.56 -11.78
C PRO A 82 -30.26 -3.48 -10.75
N VAL A 83 -29.62 -3.63 -9.60
CA VAL A 83 -30.28 -4.14 -8.38
C VAL A 83 -30.95 -2.95 -7.69
N PHE A 84 -32.25 -2.99 -7.50
CA PHE A 84 -32.99 -1.92 -6.84
C PHE A 84 -32.83 -2.02 -5.32
N LYS A 85 -32.34 -0.95 -4.70
CA LYS A 85 -32.28 -0.84 -3.24
C LYS A 85 -33.58 -0.21 -2.74
N VAL A 86 -34.20 -0.89 -1.77
CA VAL A 86 -35.49 -0.46 -1.20
C VAL A 86 -35.38 -0.46 0.32
N PRO A 87 -35.71 0.64 1.00
CA PRO A 87 -35.74 0.68 2.46
C PRO A 87 -36.78 -0.29 3.04
N ILE A 88 -36.44 -0.93 4.17
CA ILE A 88 -37.37 -1.82 4.86
C ILE A 88 -38.55 -1.03 5.42
N SER A 89 -39.73 -1.37 4.99
CA SER A 89 -41.02 -0.90 5.48
C SER A 89 -42.13 -1.87 4.99
N GLN A 90 -43.37 -1.71 5.42
CA GLN A 90 -44.46 -2.50 4.83
C GLN A 90 -44.62 -2.23 3.34
N GLU A 91 -44.53 -0.97 2.93
CA GLU A 91 -44.61 -0.58 1.51
C GLU A 91 -43.38 -1.07 0.73
N GLY A 92 -42.18 -0.98 1.32
CA GLY A 92 -40.94 -1.50 0.72
C GLY A 92 -40.96 -3.01 0.51
N VAL A 93 -41.49 -3.77 1.46
CA VAL A 93 -41.68 -5.24 1.35
C VAL A 93 -42.70 -5.59 0.26
N ARG A 94 -43.79 -4.84 0.15
CA ARG A 94 -44.76 -4.99 -0.94
C ARG A 94 -44.16 -4.71 -2.29
N ALA A 95 -43.39 -3.62 -2.40
CA ALA A 95 -42.67 -3.24 -3.62
C ALA A 95 -41.63 -4.31 -4.00
N CYS A 96 -40.83 -4.79 -3.04
CA CYS A 96 -39.91 -5.89 -3.24
C CYS A 96 -40.63 -7.12 -3.84
N SER A 97 -41.72 -7.56 -3.22
CA SER A 97 -42.51 -8.72 -3.73
C SER A 97 -43.08 -8.48 -5.15
N THR A 98 -43.43 -7.25 -5.48
CA THR A 98 -43.94 -6.91 -6.82
C THR A 98 -42.80 -6.95 -7.84
N LEU A 99 -41.64 -6.30 -7.55
CA LEU A 99 -40.50 -6.23 -8.45
C LEU A 99 -39.88 -7.63 -8.66
N THR A 100 -39.73 -8.43 -7.62
CA THR A 100 -39.18 -9.79 -7.74
C THR A 100 -40.07 -10.71 -8.56
N LYS A 101 -41.40 -10.61 -8.45
CA LYS A 101 -42.36 -11.37 -9.30
C LYS A 101 -42.30 -10.95 -10.78
N ARG A 102 -41.82 -9.73 -11.05
CA ARG A 102 -41.57 -9.24 -12.43
C ARG A 102 -40.17 -9.64 -12.94
N GLY A 103 -39.36 -10.32 -12.13
CA GLY A 103 -38.04 -10.80 -12.49
C GLY A 103 -36.88 -9.87 -12.08
N HIS A 104 -37.16 -8.73 -11.45
CA HIS A 104 -36.15 -7.77 -11.03
C HIS A 104 -35.48 -8.17 -9.72
N ARG A 105 -34.21 -7.81 -9.56
CA ARG A 105 -33.44 -8.08 -8.35
C ARG A 105 -33.57 -6.91 -7.37
N VAL A 106 -33.87 -7.21 -6.11
CA VAL A 106 -34.08 -6.20 -5.07
C VAL A 106 -33.15 -6.45 -3.89
N ASN A 107 -32.53 -5.39 -3.41
CA ASN A 107 -31.79 -5.32 -2.15
C ASN A 107 -32.64 -4.56 -1.12
N VAL A 108 -33.17 -5.26 -0.13
CA VAL A 108 -33.87 -4.60 0.98
C VAL A 108 -32.86 -4.23 2.06
N HIS A 109 -32.74 -2.93 2.32
CA HIS A 109 -31.72 -2.38 3.23
C HIS A 109 -32.32 -1.58 4.42
N LEU A 110 -31.45 -0.93 5.22
CA LEU A 110 -31.82 -0.30 6.49
C LEU A 110 -32.39 -1.30 7.52
N ILE A 111 -31.89 -2.52 7.48
CA ILE A 111 -32.32 -3.61 8.34
C ILE A 111 -31.53 -3.58 9.66
N TYR A 112 -32.23 -3.74 10.78
CA TYR A 112 -31.67 -3.71 12.13
C TYR A 112 -32.14 -4.87 13.02
N THR A 113 -33.08 -5.69 12.53
CA THR A 113 -33.61 -6.85 13.28
C THR A 113 -33.77 -8.07 12.37
N LEU A 114 -33.73 -9.27 12.99
CA LEU A 114 -33.97 -10.52 12.26
C LEU A 114 -35.39 -10.57 11.67
N ASN A 115 -36.39 -10.02 12.37
CA ASN A 115 -37.77 -10.01 11.85
C ASN A 115 -37.88 -9.16 10.56
N GLN A 116 -37.18 -8.01 10.49
CA GLN A 116 -37.12 -7.21 9.26
C GLN A 116 -36.43 -7.98 8.14
N ALA A 117 -35.30 -8.63 8.43
CA ALA A 117 -34.58 -9.46 7.48
C ALA A 117 -35.43 -10.60 6.94
N TYR A 118 -36.14 -11.29 7.81
CA TYR A 118 -37.06 -12.36 7.43
C TYR A 118 -38.19 -11.88 6.51
N MET A 119 -38.82 -10.76 6.79
CA MET A 119 -39.85 -10.17 5.91
C MET A 119 -39.31 -9.91 4.50
N ALA A 120 -38.10 -9.40 4.39
CA ALA A 120 -37.46 -9.15 3.11
C ALA A 120 -37.13 -10.47 2.36
N MET A 121 -36.62 -11.49 3.06
CA MET A 121 -36.37 -12.82 2.50
C MET A 121 -37.65 -13.45 1.98
N ALA A 122 -38.72 -13.43 2.78
CA ALA A 122 -40.01 -13.97 2.41
C ALA A 122 -40.66 -13.22 1.22
N ALA A 123 -40.32 -11.95 1.00
CA ALA A 123 -40.76 -11.20 -0.16
C ALA A 123 -39.94 -11.49 -1.42
N GLY A 124 -38.90 -12.31 -1.35
CA GLY A 124 -38.05 -12.72 -2.47
C GLY A 124 -36.87 -11.77 -2.73
N ALA A 125 -36.44 -10.99 -1.75
CA ALA A 125 -35.28 -10.10 -1.90
C ALA A 125 -34.03 -10.87 -2.35
N ALA A 126 -33.34 -10.38 -3.40
CA ALA A 126 -32.09 -10.97 -3.84
C ALA A 126 -30.96 -10.69 -2.83
N PHE A 127 -31.03 -9.54 -2.15
CA PHE A 127 -30.14 -9.18 -1.06
C PHE A 127 -30.93 -8.66 0.14
N VAL A 128 -30.45 -8.99 1.31
CA VAL A 128 -30.88 -8.44 2.60
C VAL A 128 -29.66 -7.78 3.24
N CYS A 129 -29.78 -6.49 3.56
CA CYS A 129 -28.65 -5.64 3.88
C CYS A 129 -28.78 -4.99 5.27
N PRO A 130 -28.37 -5.71 6.36
CA PRO A 130 -28.26 -5.10 7.67
C PRO A 130 -27.10 -4.11 7.73
N LEU A 131 -27.22 -3.08 8.60
CA LEU A 131 -26.29 -1.99 8.72
C LEU A 131 -25.41 -2.15 9.97
N ALA A 132 -24.29 -2.89 9.84
CA ALA A 132 -23.40 -3.25 10.94
C ALA A 132 -22.88 -2.01 11.71
N GLY A 133 -22.27 -1.05 11.01
CA GLY A 133 -21.69 0.10 11.66
C GLY A 133 -22.70 0.94 12.45
N ARG A 134 -23.95 1.07 11.95
CA ARG A 134 -25.01 1.79 12.67
C ARG A 134 -25.52 1.04 13.90
N LEU A 135 -25.58 -0.29 13.85
CA LEU A 135 -25.91 -1.11 15.01
C LEU A 135 -24.86 -0.98 16.09
N GLN A 136 -23.60 -1.06 15.73
CA GLN A 136 -22.48 -0.91 16.68
C GLN A 136 -22.38 0.48 17.28
N ASP A 137 -22.72 1.54 16.54
CA ASP A 137 -22.81 2.92 17.09
C ASP A 137 -23.79 3.02 18.25
N GLN A 138 -24.81 2.15 18.25
CA GLN A 138 -25.83 2.10 19.32
C GLN A 138 -25.53 1.05 20.38
N GLY A 139 -24.34 0.41 20.32
CA GLY A 139 -23.92 -0.61 21.28
C GLY A 139 -24.55 -1.99 21.07
N HIS A 140 -25.18 -2.24 19.93
CA HIS A 140 -25.74 -3.55 19.60
C HIS A 140 -24.69 -4.49 19.02
N ASP A 141 -24.84 -5.79 19.27
CA ASP A 141 -24.04 -6.84 18.64
C ASP A 141 -24.53 -7.06 17.20
N ALA A 142 -23.86 -6.38 16.26
CA ALA A 142 -24.17 -6.54 14.84
C ALA A 142 -23.84 -7.94 14.34
N ASN A 143 -22.76 -8.58 14.82
CA ASN A 143 -22.33 -9.89 14.34
C ASN A 143 -23.39 -10.95 14.61
N ALA A 144 -24.00 -10.96 15.79
CA ALA A 144 -25.08 -11.86 16.12
C ALA A 144 -26.26 -11.74 15.13
N LEU A 145 -26.61 -10.54 14.67
CA LEU A 145 -27.66 -10.36 13.67
C LEU A 145 -27.26 -10.96 12.31
N PHE A 146 -26.01 -10.78 11.86
CA PHE A 146 -25.56 -11.37 10.60
C PHE A 146 -25.53 -12.88 10.65
N GLU A 147 -25.00 -13.48 11.71
CA GLU A 147 -25.01 -14.93 11.94
C GLU A 147 -26.42 -15.50 11.93
N GLN A 148 -27.39 -14.85 12.60
CA GLN A 148 -28.79 -15.23 12.59
C GLN A 148 -29.39 -15.14 11.19
N CYS A 149 -29.09 -14.05 10.42
CA CYS A 149 -29.60 -13.92 9.06
C CYS A 149 -29.06 -15.03 8.14
N VAL A 150 -27.75 -15.32 8.22
CA VAL A 150 -27.13 -16.41 7.45
C VAL A 150 -27.75 -17.76 7.82
N ALA A 151 -27.88 -18.07 9.11
CA ALA A 151 -28.48 -19.31 9.58
C ALA A 151 -29.94 -19.49 9.13
N VAL A 152 -30.71 -18.40 9.01
CA VAL A 152 -32.09 -18.45 8.49
C VAL A 152 -32.09 -18.74 6.98
N VAL A 153 -31.18 -18.09 6.21
CA VAL A 153 -31.04 -18.37 4.77
C VAL A 153 -30.72 -19.84 4.54
N GLU A 154 -29.74 -20.39 5.24
CA GLU A 154 -29.37 -21.81 5.13
C GLU A 154 -30.48 -22.76 5.58
N LYS A 155 -31.11 -22.48 6.74
CA LYS A 155 -32.11 -23.34 7.34
C LYS A 155 -33.37 -23.49 6.49
N TYR A 156 -33.76 -22.43 5.80
CA TYR A 156 -35.02 -22.40 5.02
C TYR A 156 -34.76 -22.37 3.50
N ASP A 157 -33.49 -22.54 3.08
CA ASP A 157 -33.06 -22.61 1.68
C ASP A 157 -33.51 -21.38 0.86
N TYR A 158 -33.32 -20.19 1.44
CA TYR A 158 -33.55 -18.93 0.70
C TYR A 158 -32.45 -18.68 -0.29
N SER A 159 -32.77 -18.19 -1.49
CA SER A 159 -31.78 -17.74 -2.49
C SER A 159 -31.22 -16.36 -2.18
N THR A 160 -31.65 -15.72 -1.11
CA THR A 160 -31.25 -14.38 -0.67
C THR A 160 -29.79 -14.35 -0.23
N LYS A 161 -29.03 -13.37 -0.68
CA LYS A 161 -27.68 -13.09 -0.19
C LYS A 161 -27.72 -12.08 0.96
N ILE A 162 -27.04 -12.38 2.05
CA ILE A 162 -26.86 -11.46 3.17
C ILE A 162 -25.69 -10.53 2.84
N MET A 163 -25.96 -9.21 2.79
CA MET A 163 -24.97 -8.18 2.48
C MET A 163 -24.56 -7.42 3.75
N PHE A 164 -23.30 -7.53 4.12
CA PHE A 164 -22.71 -6.76 5.22
C PHE A 164 -22.42 -5.34 4.75
N SER A 165 -22.98 -4.34 5.44
CA SER A 165 -22.88 -2.94 5.01
C SER A 165 -22.65 -1.97 6.18
N SER A 166 -22.50 -0.69 5.84
CA SER A 166 -22.09 0.34 6.81
C SER A 166 -20.70 0.04 7.42
N VAL A 167 -19.81 -0.47 6.58
CA VAL A 167 -18.43 -0.80 6.93
C VAL A 167 -17.64 0.49 7.17
N ARG A 168 -16.84 0.55 8.24
CA ARG A 168 -16.09 1.77 8.64
C ARG A 168 -14.60 1.53 8.86
N HIS A 169 -14.18 0.29 9.04
CA HIS A 169 -12.80 -0.10 9.29
C HIS A 169 -12.57 -1.57 8.88
N PRO A 170 -11.31 -2.00 8.71
CA PRO A 170 -10.98 -3.36 8.26
C PRO A 170 -11.56 -4.49 9.12
N GLU A 171 -11.70 -4.26 10.42
CA GLU A 171 -12.28 -5.26 11.33
C GLU A 171 -13.74 -5.62 10.96
N HIS A 172 -14.53 -4.68 10.41
CA HIS A 172 -15.87 -5.00 9.91
C HIS A 172 -15.83 -6.00 8.75
N VAL A 173 -14.83 -5.92 7.86
CA VAL A 173 -14.67 -6.89 6.77
C VAL A 173 -14.31 -8.27 7.32
N ARG A 174 -13.44 -8.32 8.34
CA ARG A 174 -13.14 -9.56 9.07
C ARG A 174 -14.41 -10.16 9.73
N GLN A 175 -15.21 -9.32 10.35
CA GLN A 175 -16.48 -9.74 10.97
C GLN A 175 -17.47 -10.27 9.92
N ALA A 176 -17.56 -9.62 8.76
CA ALA A 176 -18.38 -10.11 7.64
C ALA A 176 -17.97 -11.50 7.17
N LEU A 177 -16.65 -11.75 7.07
CA LEU A 177 -16.11 -13.06 6.72
C LEU A 177 -16.47 -14.13 7.76
N ILE A 178 -16.30 -13.82 9.04
CA ILE A 178 -16.53 -14.77 10.15
C ILE A 178 -18.02 -15.08 10.32
N SER A 179 -18.89 -14.07 10.18
CA SER A 179 -20.33 -14.23 10.29
C SER A 179 -20.96 -15.00 9.11
N GLY A 180 -20.19 -15.33 8.07
CA GLY A 180 -20.68 -16.03 6.89
C GLY A 180 -21.49 -15.16 5.93
N ALA A 181 -21.36 -13.82 6.00
CA ALA A 181 -22.03 -12.92 5.06
C ALA A 181 -21.67 -13.28 3.61
N HIS A 182 -22.65 -13.22 2.71
CA HIS A 182 -22.46 -13.60 1.31
C HIS A 182 -21.78 -12.49 0.51
N VAL A 183 -22.02 -11.24 0.88
CA VAL A 183 -21.50 -10.04 0.23
C VAL A 183 -21.09 -9.03 1.30
N CYS A 184 -20.03 -8.26 1.05
CA CYS A 184 -19.65 -7.13 1.88
C CYS A 184 -19.42 -5.90 0.99
N THR A 185 -20.09 -4.78 1.30
CA THR A 185 -19.86 -3.50 0.58
C THR A 185 -18.97 -2.61 1.41
N VAL A 186 -17.85 -2.18 0.82
CA VAL A 186 -16.71 -1.58 1.51
C VAL A 186 -16.37 -0.22 0.91
N PRO A 187 -16.31 0.88 1.70
CA PRO A 187 -15.81 2.17 1.22
C PRO A 187 -14.35 2.09 0.79
N TRP A 188 -13.95 2.91 -0.19
CA TRP A 188 -12.61 2.87 -0.77
C TRP A 188 -11.48 3.00 0.25
N GLY A 189 -11.57 3.97 1.17
CA GLY A 189 -10.55 4.14 2.20
C GLY A 189 -10.37 2.94 3.13
N VAL A 190 -11.45 2.20 3.41
CA VAL A 190 -11.36 0.93 4.17
C VAL A 190 -10.75 -0.16 3.31
N MET A 191 -11.11 -0.23 2.03
CA MET A 191 -10.57 -1.23 1.10
C MET A 191 -9.06 -1.09 0.95
N GLN A 192 -8.54 0.11 0.79
CA GLN A 192 -7.10 0.38 0.78
C GLN A 192 -6.40 -0.08 2.07
N ALA A 193 -7.06 0.07 3.21
CA ALA A 193 -6.51 -0.34 4.50
C ALA A 193 -6.48 -1.86 4.71
N LEU A 194 -7.22 -2.67 3.93
CA LEU A 194 -7.25 -4.13 4.08
C LEU A 194 -5.89 -4.79 3.85
N SER A 195 -5.07 -4.24 2.97
CA SER A 195 -3.74 -4.77 2.65
C SER A 195 -2.62 -4.19 3.52
N GLN A 196 -2.90 -3.18 4.34
CA GLN A 196 -1.88 -2.48 5.13
C GLN A 196 -1.54 -3.26 6.40
N ASN A 197 -0.26 -3.58 6.56
CA ASN A 197 0.25 -4.22 7.78
C ASN A 197 1.73 -3.85 7.98
N ALA A 198 2.08 -3.39 9.17
CA ALA A 198 3.46 -3.00 9.50
C ALA A 198 4.46 -4.14 9.32
N LEU A 199 4.10 -5.37 9.66
CA LEU A 199 4.98 -6.54 9.49
C LEU A 199 5.19 -6.87 8.02
N THR A 200 4.17 -6.70 7.18
CA THR A 200 4.29 -6.86 5.73
C THR A 200 5.27 -5.83 5.16
N THR A 201 5.14 -4.57 5.56
CA THR A 201 6.05 -3.50 5.13
C THR A 201 7.49 -3.80 5.53
N VAL A 202 7.73 -4.19 6.79
CA VAL A 202 9.06 -4.58 7.28
C VAL A 202 9.61 -5.75 6.47
N GLY A 203 8.82 -6.80 6.28
CA GLY A 203 9.23 -7.99 5.50
C GLY A 203 9.56 -7.66 4.05
N THR A 204 8.71 -6.85 3.40
CA THR A 204 8.95 -6.43 2.01
C THR A 204 10.24 -5.62 1.88
N ASN A 205 10.49 -4.67 2.80
CA ASN A 205 11.71 -3.87 2.81
C ASN A 205 12.95 -4.76 3.01
N GLN A 206 12.88 -5.74 3.91
CA GLN A 206 13.97 -6.71 4.09
C GLN A 206 14.24 -7.53 2.83
N PHE A 207 13.19 -7.97 2.11
CA PHE A 207 13.38 -8.71 0.85
C PHE A 207 14.03 -7.83 -0.22
N LEU A 208 13.62 -6.58 -0.34
CA LEU A 208 14.22 -5.64 -1.28
C LEU A 208 15.69 -5.38 -0.94
N GLU A 209 16.01 -5.16 0.33
CA GLU A 209 17.38 -4.96 0.81
C GLU A 209 18.26 -6.19 0.53
N HIS A 210 17.83 -7.38 0.94
CA HIS A 210 18.57 -8.61 0.68
C HIS A 210 18.76 -8.87 -0.82
N THR A 211 17.72 -8.65 -1.62
CA THR A 211 17.83 -8.79 -3.08
C THR A 211 18.84 -7.84 -3.66
N ARG A 212 18.85 -6.58 -3.22
CA ARG A 212 19.80 -5.56 -3.62
C ARG A 212 21.24 -5.98 -3.27
N LEU A 213 21.48 -6.43 -2.06
CA LEU A 213 22.82 -6.90 -1.65
C LEU A 213 23.31 -8.07 -2.50
N MET A 214 22.40 -8.93 -2.94
CA MET A 214 22.72 -10.14 -3.74
C MET A 214 22.79 -9.90 -5.24
N THR A 215 22.36 -8.76 -5.75
CA THR A 215 22.27 -8.50 -7.20
C THR A 215 23.08 -7.30 -7.66
N VAL A 216 23.23 -6.28 -6.81
CA VAL A 216 23.95 -5.04 -7.16
C VAL A 216 25.45 -5.22 -6.90
N ARG A 217 26.25 -4.72 -7.84
CA ARG A 217 27.72 -4.76 -7.75
C ARG A 217 28.28 -3.49 -7.15
N VAL A 218 29.47 -3.62 -6.56
CA VAL A 218 30.18 -2.51 -5.92
C VAL A 218 30.39 -1.34 -6.86
N ASN A 219 30.76 -1.56 -8.12
CA ASN A 219 30.97 -0.50 -9.11
C ASN A 219 29.72 0.30 -9.50
N GLU A 220 28.53 -0.21 -9.18
CA GLU A 220 27.25 0.46 -9.45
C GLU A 220 26.90 1.51 -8.37
N VAL A 221 27.53 1.40 -7.18
CA VAL A 221 27.20 2.26 -6.02
C VAL A 221 28.36 3.18 -5.60
N ILE A 222 29.60 2.88 -6.00
CA ILE A 222 30.72 3.75 -5.66
C ILE A 222 30.55 5.13 -6.30
N ARG A 223 31.05 6.14 -5.60
CA ARG A 223 31.03 7.52 -6.09
C ARG A 223 31.98 7.67 -7.29
N LYS A 224 31.68 8.62 -8.17
CA LYS A 224 32.50 8.91 -9.36
C LYS A 224 33.89 9.42 -9.03
N GLN A 225 34.07 10.04 -7.86
CA GLN A 225 35.35 10.56 -7.39
C GLN A 225 36.17 9.43 -6.81
N ASN A 226 37.44 9.35 -7.25
CA ASN A 226 38.44 8.46 -6.71
C ASN A 226 39.54 9.28 -6.06
N PRO A 227 39.49 9.56 -4.75
CA PRO A 227 40.48 10.44 -4.08
C PRO A 227 41.80 9.70 -3.89
N LEU A 228 42.75 9.97 -4.79
CA LEU A 228 44.10 9.41 -4.76
C LEU A 228 45.10 10.44 -4.26
N CYS A 229 46.05 10.02 -3.42
CA CYS A 229 47.20 10.80 -2.96
C CYS A 229 48.48 9.99 -3.10
N LEU A 230 49.62 10.70 -3.27
CA LEU A 230 50.92 10.11 -3.12
C LEU A 230 51.39 10.21 -1.64
N ALA A 231 52.28 9.33 -1.21
CA ALA A 231 52.85 9.42 0.14
C ALA A 231 53.56 10.77 0.42
N GLY A 232 54.05 11.44 -0.62
CA GLY A 232 54.67 12.75 -0.53
C GLY A 232 53.72 13.94 -0.57
N ASP A 233 52.43 13.73 -0.82
CA ASP A 233 51.42 14.82 -0.82
C ASP A 233 51.23 15.35 0.61
N LYS A 234 50.95 16.67 0.73
CA LYS A 234 50.64 17.28 2.03
C LYS A 234 49.31 16.78 2.56
N VAL A 235 49.17 16.71 3.87
CA VAL A 235 47.91 16.34 4.53
C VAL A 235 46.76 17.26 4.16
N THR A 236 47.07 18.56 3.90
CA THR A 236 46.06 19.54 3.43
C THR A 236 45.44 19.16 2.10
N ASP A 237 46.23 18.60 1.18
CA ASP A 237 45.74 18.15 -0.12
C ASP A 237 44.81 16.90 0.03
N ALA A 238 45.18 16.02 0.94
CA ALA A 238 44.31 14.87 1.28
C ALA A 238 43.00 15.34 1.89
N MET A 239 43.01 16.30 2.81
CA MET A 239 41.80 16.89 3.41
C MET A 239 40.86 17.52 2.35
N LEU A 240 41.45 18.25 1.39
CA LEU A 240 40.70 18.85 0.28
C LEU A 240 40.01 17.74 -0.57
N LYS A 241 40.77 16.70 -0.94
CA LYS A 241 40.21 15.55 -1.71
C LYS A 241 39.16 14.79 -0.95
N MET A 242 39.31 14.59 0.36
CA MET A 242 38.24 14.00 1.22
C MET A 242 36.98 14.86 1.19
N THR A 243 37.13 16.18 1.31
CA THR A 243 36.00 17.12 1.29
C THR A 243 35.31 17.15 -0.07
N GLU A 244 36.04 17.21 -1.15
CA GLU A 244 35.49 17.22 -2.52
C GLU A 244 34.78 15.93 -2.88
N SER A 245 35.35 14.79 -2.47
CA SER A 245 34.72 13.47 -2.70
C SER A 245 33.62 13.15 -1.71
N ARG A 246 33.51 13.94 -0.63
CA ARG A 246 32.62 13.63 0.52
C ARG A 246 32.88 12.25 1.13
N LEU A 247 34.13 11.82 1.08
CA LEU A 247 34.58 10.54 1.66
C LEU A 247 35.52 10.85 2.81
N GLY A 248 35.42 10.12 3.89
CA GLY A 248 36.29 10.25 5.06
C GLY A 248 37.67 9.61 4.86
N ALA A 249 38.10 9.32 3.64
CA ALA A 249 39.37 8.66 3.34
C ALA A 249 39.93 9.05 1.97
N VAL A 250 41.24 8.87 1.80
CA VAL A 250 41.93 8.88 0.51
C VAL A 250 42.77 7.62 0.35
N THR A 251 42.85 7.10 -0.86
CA THR A 251 43.75 6.00 -1.19
C THR A 251 45.17 6.54 -1.43
N VAL A 252 46.15 6.03 -0.71
CA VAL A 252 47.55 6.36 -0.91
C VAL A 252 48.16 5.41 -1.92
N VAL A 253 48.76 5.95 -2.98
CA VAL A 253 49.33 5.18 -4.09
C VAL A 253 50.81 5.59 -4.34
N ASP A 254 51.56 4.71 -5.01
CA ASP A 254 52.87 5.04 -5.54
C ASP A 254 52.74 5.76 -6.92
N ASN A 255 53.90 6.18 -7.47
CA ASN A 255 53.97 6.85 -8.78
C ASN A 255 53.46 5.94 -9.94
N GLY A 256 53.36 4.64 -9.76
CA GLY A 256 52.80 3.66 -10.71
C GLY A 256 51.31 3.42 -10.54
N GLY A 257 50.68 4.05 -9.52
CA GLY A 257 49.27 3.87 -9.18
C GLY A 257 48.98 2.58 -8.40
N LYS A 258 50.01 1.94 -7.83
CA LYS A 258 49.84 0.78 -6.93
C LYS A 258 49.42 1.29 -5.55
N ILE A 259 48.50 0.62 -4.92
CA ILE A 259 48.01 0.95 -3.58
C ILE A 259 49.11 0.71 -2.55
N LEU A 260 49.44 1.76 -1.81
CA LEU A 260 50.32 1.72 -0.63
C LEU A 260 49.52 1.63 0.66
N GLY A 261 48.34 2.24 0.71
CA GLY A 261 47.52 2.26 1.90
C GLY A 261 46.28 3.15 1.80
N VAL A 262 45.69 3.42 2.94
CA VAL A 262 44.57 4.34 3.11
C VAL A 262 44.87 5.31 4.26
N PHE A 263 44.55 6.58 4.08
CA PHE A 263 44.59 7.62 5.11
C PHE A 263 43.15 8.08 5.36
N THR A 264 42.73 8.07 6.61
CA THR A 264 41.33 8.30 7.00
C THR A 264 41.18 9.51 7.92
N ASP A 265 39.92 9.99 8.12
CA ASP A 265 39.59 11.00 9.15
C ASP A 265 40.05 10.58 10.54
N GLY A 266 40.02 9.26 10.84
CA GLY A 266 40.55 8.73 12.08
C GLY A 266 42.04 8.93 12.23
N ASP A 267 42.81 8.73 11.14
CA ASP A 267 44.27 8.99 11.11
C ASP A 267 44.54 10.47 11.28
N LEU A 268 43.79 11.33 10.57
CA LEU A 268 43.88 12.77 10.69
C LEU A 268 43.70 13.24 12.14
N ARG A 269 42.67 12.78 12.82
CA ARG A 269 42.36 13.16 14.21
C ARG A 269 43.46 12.71 15.17
N ARG A 270 43.96 11.47 15.04
CA ARG A 270 45.06 10.94 15.86
C ARG A 270 46.34 11.77 15.68
N ASN A 271 46.69 12.10 14.44
CA ASN A 271 47.86 12.89 14.12
C ASN A 271 47.71 14.34 14.57
N LEU A 272 46.51 14.92 14.51
CA LEU A 272 46.23 16.28 15.02
C LEU A 272 46.45 16.35 16.54
N GLN A 273 46.07 15.32 17.28
CA GLN A 273 46.33 15.26 18.73
C GLN A 273 47.83 15.21 19.05
N SER A 274 48.63 14.56 18.22
CA SER A 274 50.05 14.35 18.45
C SER A 274 50.91 15.52 17.97
N HIS A 275 50.57 16.20 16.88
CA HIS A 275 51.38 17.19 16.20
C HIS A 275 50.79 18.64 16.24
N GLY A 276 49.54 18.80 16.72
CA GLY A 276 48.90 20.10 16.76
C GLY A 276 48.79 20.74 15.38
N SER A 277 49.00 22.05 15.29
CA SER A 277 48.91 22.79 14.02
C SER A 277 50.05 22.49 13.01
N GLU A 278 51.13 21.87 13.44
CA GLU A 278 52.23 21.48 12.54
C GLU A 278 51.86 20.40 11.53
N ILE A 279 50.71 19.72 11.75
CA ILE A 279 50.21 18.68 10.85
C ILE A 279 50.07 19.21 9.41
N THR A 280 49.72 20.50 9.22
CA THR A 280 49.49 21.10 7.91
C THR A 280 50.69 21.15 7.02
N GLU A 281 51.90 21.12 7.59
CA GLU A 281 53.18 21.13 6.87
C GLU A 281 53.75 19.74 6.59
N LYS A 282 53.12 18.69 7.15
CA LYS A 282 53.57 17.31 7.03
C LYS A 282 52.99 16.63 5.79
N THR A 283 53.72 15.65 5.28
CA THR A 283 53.26 14.75 4.22
C THR A 283 52.51 13.54 4.81
N LEU A 284 51.77 12.84 3.98
CA LEU A 284 51.08 11.57 4.39
C LEU A 284 52.11 10.53 4.83
N GLY A 285 53.28 10.50 4.18
CA GLY A 285 54.37 9.60 4.56
C GLY A 285 54.97 9.91 5.94
N ASP A 286 55.07 11.23 6.33
CA ASP A 286 55.56 11.67 7.63
C ASP A 286 54.58 11.29 8.76
N LEU A 287 53.30 11.31 8.49
CA LEU A 287 52.25 11.03 9.46
C LEU A 287 51.95 9.53 9.60
N GLY A 288 52.25 8.75 8.54
CA GLY A 288 51.89 7.37 8.42
C GLY A 288 50.43 7.18 8.01
N PHE A 289 50.14 6.08 7.39
CA PHE A 289 48.83 5.65 6.92
C PHE A 289 48.71 4.14 7.11
N SER A 290 47.49 3.59 7.00
CA SER A 290 47.28 2.12 7.09
C SER A 290 47.85 1.44 5.83
N GLU A 291 48.97 0.69 6.00
CA GLU A 291 49.62 -0.03 4.88
C GLU A 291 48.93 -1.33 4.43
N LYS A 292 47.89 -1.77 5.15
CA LYS A 292 47.11 -2.97 4.82
C LYS A 292 45.65 -2.58 4.69
N PRO A 293 45.28 -1.79 3.70
CA PRO A 293 43.88 -1.40 3.52
C PRO A 293 43.02 -2.60 3.10
N VAL A 294 41.78 -2.62 3.55
CA VAL A 294 40.80 -3.57 3.05
C VAL A 294 40.42 -3.20 1.63
N THR A 295 40.46 -4.19 0.74
CA THR A 295 40.12 -3.98 -0.68
C THR A 295 39.01 -4.92 -1.12
N ILE A 296 38.24 -4.51 -2.15
CA ILE A 296 37.23 -5.32 -2.80
C ILE A 296 37.26 -5.13 -4.31
N ASP A 297 37.00 -6.16 -5.07
CA ASP A 297 36.88 -6.06 -6.54
C ASP A 297 35.65 -5.25 -6.93
N ALA A 298 35.76 -4.40 -7.96
CA ALA A 298 34.68 -3.56 -8.46
C ALA A 298 33.47 -4.36 -8.95
N GLY A 299 33.70 -5.60 -9.40
CA GLY A 299 32.65 -6.53 -9.84
C GLY A 299 32.04 -7.38 -8.73
N ALA A 300 32.54 -7.30 -7.48
CA ALA A 300 31.97 -8.02 -6.35
C ALA A 300 30.56 -7.55 -6.02
N LEU A 301 29.78 -8.39 -5.36
CA LEU A 301 28.43 -8.03 -4.91
C LEU A 301 28.47 -7.17 -3.65
N LEU A 302 27.44 -6.38 -3.42
CA LEU A 302 27.31 -5.62 -2.16
C LEU A 302 27.28 -6.54 -0.93
N TYR A 303 26.79 -7.76 -1.09
CA TYR A 303 26.82 -8.79 -0.06
C TYR A 303 28.26 -9.07 0.41
N ASP A 304 29.20 -9.23 -0.55
CA ASP A 304 30.60 -9.47 -0.23
C ASP A 304 31.25 -8.23 0.44
N ALA A 305 30.80 -7.03 0.04
CA ALA A 305 31.26 -5.79 0.67
C ALA A 305 30.79 -5.69 2.12
N MET A 306 29.52 -5.99 2.40
CA MET A 306 28.98 -6.00 3.77
C MET A 306 29.72 -6.99 4.67
N SER A 307 29.99 -8.19 4.17
CA SER A 307 30.78 -9.19 4.92
C SER A 307 32.18 -8.67 5.26
N LYS A 308 32.83 -7.97 4.32
CA LYS A 308 34.16 -7.36 4.58
C LYS A 308 34.12 -6.21 5.57
N PHE A 309 33.09 -5.37 5.55
CA PHE A 309 32.90 -4.32 6.55
C PHE A 309 32.78 -4.91 7.96
N ASP A 310 31.95 -5.95 8.11
CA ASP A 310 31.69 -6.63 9.37
C ASP A 310 32.94 -7.35 9.90
N GLU A 311 33.62 -8.14 9.06
CA GLU A 311 34.83 -8.89 9.44
C GLU A 311 36.02 -8.00 9.77
N SER A 312 36.18 -6.86 9.06
CA SER A 312 37.35 -6.01 9.19
C SER A 312 37.14 -4.82 10.14
N HIS A 313 35.90 -4.57 10.56
CA HIS A 313 35.51 -3.44 11.43
C HIS A 313 36.01 -2.09 10.91
N VAL A 314 35.86 -1.83 9.60
CA VAL A 314 36.22 -0.59 8.92
C VAL A 314 34.95 0.08 8.38
N ASP A 315 35.01 1.40 8.20
CA ASP A 315 33.93 2.19 7.62
C ASP A 315 34.10 2.42 6.11
N THR A 316 35.32 2.18 5.59
CA THR A 316 35.67 2.40 4.19
C THR A 316 36.50 1.25 3.63
N ILE A 317 36.21 0.87 2.38
CA ILE A 317 36.94 -0.17 1.65
C ILE A 317 37.41 0.40 0.31
N ILE A 318 38.67 0.16 -0.07
CA ILE A 318 39.19 0.56 -1.38
C ILE A 318 38.66 -0.40 -2.44
N VAL A 319 38.01 0.15 -3.47
CA VAL A 319 37.50 -0.61 -4.60
C VAL A 319 38.59 -0.73 -5.67
N VAL A 320 38.86 -1.93 -6.12
CA VAL A 320 39.92 -2.22 -7.09
C VAL A 320 39.37 -2.85 -8.37
N GLU A 321 39.98 -2.51 -9.48
CA GLU A 321 39.82 -3.18 -10.77
C GLU A 321 41.23 -3.47 -11.33
N LYS A 322 41.53 -4.73 -11.61
CA LYS A 322 42.87 -5.17 -12.10
C LYS A 322 44.00 -4.63 -11.22
N ASP A 323 43.87 -4.77 -9.91
CA ASP A 323 44.81 -4.33 -8.86
C ASP A 323 45.06 -2.80 -8.80
N ARG A 324 44.20 -1.99 -9.44
CA ARG A 324 44.28 -0.53 -9.37
C ARG A 324 43.04 0.02 -8.62
N PRO A 325 43.22 1.05 -7.79
CA PRO A 325 42.11 1.67 -7.09
C PRO A 325 41.24 2.45 -8.06
N VAL A 326 39.95 2.15 -8.09
CA VAL A 326 38.95 2.81 -8.94
C VAL A 326 37.93 3.64 -8.11
N GLY A 327 37.96 3.52 -6.78
CA GLY A 327 37.13 4.28 -5.88
C GLY A 327 37.26 3.82 -4.45
N ILE A 328 36.47 4.43 -3.59
CA ILE A 328 36.29 4.05 -2.19
C ILE A 328 34.80 3.78 -1.99
N LEU A 329 34.48 2.68 -1.34
CA LEU A 329 33.14 2.35 -0.88
C LEU A 329 33.04 2.72 0.60
N ASP A 330 32.12 3.58 0.96
CA ASP A 330 31.77 3.89 2.34
C ASP A 330 30.58 3.02 2.75
N ILE A 331 30.57 2.54 3.98
CA ILE A 331 29.45 1.73 4.51
C ILE A 331 28.10 2.48 4.37
N GLN A 332 28.11 3.81 4.49
CA GLN A 332 26.92 4.65 4.34
C GLN A 332 26.37 4.63 2.90
N ASP A 333 27.22 4.40 1.89
CA ASP A 333 26.77 4.28 0.50
C ASP A 333 25.94 3.01 0.26
N ILE A 334 26.12 1.98 1.11
CA ILE A 334 25.29 0.76 1.08
C ILE A 334 24.00 0.95 1.88
N VAL A 335 24.06 1.65 3.02
CA VAL A 335 22.94 1.79 3.98
C VAL A 335 22.10 3.04 3.73
N SER A 336 22.46 3.88 2.74
CA SER A 336 21.83 5.19 2.49
C SER A 336 20.33 5.08 2.14
N PRO A 337 19.47 5.92 2.78
CA PRO A 337 18.03 5.95 2.50
C PRO A 337 17.65 6.37 1.08
N ASP A 338 18.54 7.05 0.35
CA ASP A 338 18.31 7.52 -1.02
C ASP A 338 18.20 6.39 -2.06
N LEU A 339 18.40 5.14 -1.63
CA LEU A 339 18.23 3.95 -2.44
C LEU A 339 16.84 3.31 -2.28
N PHE A 340 16.08 3.81 -1.33
CA PHE A 340 14.65 3.53 -1.21
C PHE A 340 13.91 4.69 -1.90
N GLY A 341 13.79 4.63 -3.23
CA GLY A 341 13.03 5.60 -4.00
C GLY A 341 11.64 5.75 -3.38
N THR A 342 11.36 6.98 -2.87
CA THR A 342 10.02 7.43 -2.49
C THR A 342 9.13 7.54 -3.71
#